data_17e0b3e0bb0694cf6afb7bd7895f8caa
#
_entry.id   17e0b3e0bb0694cf6afb7bd7895f8caa
#
_cell.length_a   1.000
_cell.length_b   1.000
_cell.length_c   1.000
_cell.angle_alpha   90.00
_cell.angle_beta   90.00
_cell.angle_gamma   90.00
#
_symmetry.space_group_name_H-M   'P 1'
#
loop_
_entity.id
_entity.type
_entity.pdbx_description
1 polymer ?
#
loop_
_entity_poly.entity_id
_entity_poly.type
_entity_poly.pdbx_seq_one_letter_code
_entity_poly.pdbx_strand_id
1 'polypeptide(L)'
;ITGATGGIGNCLVKKFDALGSKIVATGTNENKLKILKENFENIFTNQFKLNEHDKIENFVDEVDKQLGGIDILVNNAGITLDNLSIRLTEQDWKKVIDVNLTSTFLMCKYAIKKMLKKKYGKIINITSIVGHTGNLGQANYSASKAGIVAFSKSLAIEYAKKKININCVSPGFIQTEMTDKIDEEFRKVLISKIPSGNLGTAEDVSNCVAFLASDMANYINGETIHVNGGMYMG
;
A
#
# COMPACT_ATOMS: atom_id res chain seq x y z
N ILE A 1 7.69 -0.64 5.18
CA ILE A 1 6.71 0.19 4.45
C ILE A 1 7.25 0.43 3.05
N THR A 2 6.53 -0.03 1.99
CA THR A 2 6.92 0.22 0.60
C THR A 2 6.32 1.54 0.09
N GLY A 3 6.99 2.18 -0.88
CA GLY A 3 6.53 3.48 -1.40
C GLY A 3 6.51 4.60 -0.36
N ALA A 4 7.41 4.53 0.61
CA ALA A 4 7.48 5.42 1.77
C ALA A 4 7.70 6.91 1.42
N THR A 5 8.19 7.20 0.22
CA THR A 5 8.47 8.56 -0.25
C THR A 5 7.29 9.26 -0.94
N GLY A 6 6.16 8.58 -1.10
CA GLY A 6 4.91 9.15 -1.60
C GLY A 6 4.07 9.78 -0.49
N GLY A 7 3.01 10.53 -0.84
CA GLY A 7 2.19 11.24 0.15
C GLY A 7 1.63 10.34 1.25
N ILE A 8 0.94 9.24 0.89
CA ILE A 8 0.43 8.26 1.87
C ILE A 8 1.59 7.56 2.58
N GLY A 9 2.64 7.17 1.85
CA GLY A 9 3.79 6.47 2.42
C GLY A 9 4.54 7.28 3.47
N ASN A 10 4.74 8.57 3.24
CA ASN A 10 5.37 9.47 4.21
C ASN A 10 4.52 9.60 5.48
N CYS A 11 3.20 9.75 5.31
CA CYS A 11 2.27 9.81 6.43
C CYS A 11 2.25 8.50 7.24
N LEU A 12 2.36 7.35 6.58
CA LEU A 12 2.51 6.04 7.23
C LEU A 12 3.79 5.98 8.07
N VAL A 13 4.93 6.42 7.51
CA VAL A 13 6.20 6.47 8.27
C VAL A 13 6.04 7.34 9.50
N LYS A 14 5.53 8.57 9.36
CA LYS A 14 5.27 9.49 10.48
C LYS A 14 4.36 8.86 11.55
N LYS A 15 3.30 8.17 11.12
CA LYS A 15 2.35 7.53 12.03
C LYS A 15 2.98 6.40 12.83
N PHE A 16 3.70 5.50 12.17
CA PHE A 16 4.34 4.37 12.83
C PHE A 16 5.55 4.78 13.69
N ASP A 17 6.30 5.81 13.30
CA ASP A 17 7.36 6.39 14.13
C ASP A 17 6.79 6.96 15.43
N ALA A 18 5.70 7.75 15.35
CA ALA A 18 5.01 8.28 16.53
C ALA A 18 4.45 7.19 17.46
N LEU A 19 4.21 5.98 16.94
CA LEU A 19 3.81 4.79 17.70
C LEU A 19 5.02 4.00 18.24
N GLY A 20 6.24 4.48 18.08
CA GLY A 20 7.46 3.84 18.57
C GLY A 20 7.92 2.63 17.77
N SER A 21 7.47 2.45 16.53
CA SER A 21 7.84 1.33 15.68
C SER A 21 9.26 1.50 15.11
N LYS A 22 10.02 0.40 15.02
CA LYS A 22 11.21 0.35 14.15
C LYS A 22 10.77 0.19 12.71
N ILE A 23 11.23 1.06 11.82
CA ILE A 23 10.72 1.13 10.44
C ILE A 23 11.85 0.93 9.44
N VAL A 24 11.63 0.08 8.45
CA VAL A 24 12.35 0.15 7.16
C VAL A 24 11.42 0.80 6.15
N ALA A 25 11.80 2.01 5.72
CA ALA A 25 11.12 2.79 4.70
C ALA A 25 11.80 2.54 3.35
N THR A 26 11.05 2.07 2.35
CA THR A 26 11.62 1.79 1.02
C THR A 26 10.94 2.57 -0.09
N GLY A 27 11.72 2.93 -1.10
CA GLY A 27 11.28 3.67 -2.27
C GLY A 27 12.35 3.65 -3.36
N THR A 28 12.08 4.26 -4.50
CA THR A 28 13.00 4.32 -5.64
C THR A 28 13.81 5.61 -5.71
N ASN A 29 13.38 6.66 -5.02
CA ASN A 29 14.03 7.98 -5.04
C ASN A 29 14.95 8.13 -3.83
N GLU A 30 16.27 8.06 -4.07
CA GLU A 30 17.30 8.13 -3.03
C GLU A 30 17.28 9.46 -2.27
N ASN A 31 17.10 10.58 -2.98
CA ASN A 31 17.09 11.91 -2.33
C ASN A 31 15.90 12.05 -1.37
N LYS A 32 14.71 11.60 -1.78
CA LYS A 32 13.53 11.60 -0.89
C LYS A 32 13.72 10.64 0.30
N LEU A 33 14.42 9.52 0.13
CA LEU A 33 14.75 8.62 1.23
C LEU A 33 15.76 9.25 2.21
N LYS A 34 16.73 10.02 1.72
CA LYS A 34 17.66 10.78 2.57
C LYS A 34 16.92 11.82 3.42
N ILE A 35 16.05 12.62 2.80
CA ILE A 35 15.21 13.61 3.51
C ILE A 35 14.33 12.90 4.55
N LEU A 36 13.75 11.76 4.21
CA LEU A 36 12.95 10.99 5.15
C LEU A 36 13.79 10.53 6.35
N LYS A 37 15.03 10.08 6.11
CA LYS A 37 15.97 9.66 7.15
C LYS A 37 16.39 10.79 8.08
N GLU A 38 16.52 12.01 7.55
CA GLU A 38 16.87 13.21 8.33
C GLU A 38 15.73 13.64 9.27
N ASN A 39 14.49 13.40 8.87
CA ASN A 39 13.30 13.77 9.65
C ASN A 39 12.93 12.76 10.76
N PHE A 40 13.49 11.55 10.76
CA PHE A 40 13.16 10.49 11.70
C PHE A 40 14.42 9.73 12.12
N GLU A 41 14.72 9.71 13.41
CA GLU A 41 15.97 9.12 13.93
C GLU A 41 15.98 7.59 13.90
N ASN A 42 14.82 6.95 14.15
CA ASN A 42 14.73 5.51 14.37
C ASN A 42 14.24 4.73 13.14
N ILE A 43 14.48 5.27 11.94
CA ILE A 43 14.12 4.58 10.70
C ILE A 43 15.36 4.13 9.91
N PHE A 44 15.24 3.02 9.22
CA PHE A 44 16.14 2.60 8.16
C PHE A 44 15.53 2.95 6.82
N THR A 45 16.35 3.35 5.85
CA THR A 45 15.89 3.66 4.50
C THR A 45 16.62 2.79 3.49
N ASN A 46 15.88 2.06 2.66
CA ASN A 46 16.46 1.18 1.65
C ASN A 46 15.91 1.58 0.27
N GLN A 47 16.81 1.91 -0.66
CA GLN A 47 16.42 2.09 -2.05
C GLN A 47 16.18 0.72 -2.69
N PHE A 48 14.96 0.50 -3.21
CA PHE A 48 14.63 -0.75 -3.86
C PHE A 48 13.58 -0.56 -4.96
N LYS A 49 13.77 -1.26 -6.07
CA LYS A 49 12.84 -1.29 -7.20
C LYS A 49 12.02 -2.58 -7.16
N LEU A 50 10.74 -2.46 -6.88
CA LEU A 50 9.86 -3.63 -6.70
C LEU A 50 9.66 -4.48 -7.96
N ASN A 51 9.95 -3.97 -9.15
CA ASN A 51 9.95 -4.75 -10.39
C ASN A 51 11.20 -5.65 -10.56
N GLU A 52 12.18 -5.58 -9.68
CA GLU A 52 13.30 -6.53 -9.61
C GLU A 52 12.90 -7.76 -8.79
N HIS A 53 11.98 -8.55 -9.35
CA HIS A 53 11.28 -9.64 -8.65
C HIS A 53 12.23 -10.71 -8.09
N ASP A 54 13.31 -11.02 -8.80
CA ASP A 54 14.36 -11.95 -8.42
C ASP A 54 15.12 -11.50 -7.17
N LYS A 55 15.11 -10.21 -6.84
CA LYS A 55 15.80 -9.64 -5.68
C LYS A 55 14.91 -9.49 -4.44
N ILE A 56 13.58 -9.65 -4.58
CA ILE A 56 12.65 -9.39 -3.47
C ILE A 56 12.91 -10.31 -2.27
N GLU A 57 13.24 -11.59 -2.49
CA GLU A 57 13.53 -12.51 -1.37
C GLU A 57 14.71 -12.02 -0.54
N ASN A 58 15.83 -11.70 -1.21
CA ASN A 58 17.02 -11.19 -0.54
C ASN A 58 16.75 -9.85 0.16
N PHE A 59 16.00 -8.96 -0.48
CA PHE A 59 15.59 -7.70 0.12
C PHE A 59 14.78 -7.90 1.41
N VAL A 60 13.82 -8.82 1.43
CA VAL A 60 13.04 -9.15 2.63
C VAL A 60 13.93 -9.78 3.70
N ASP A 61 14.92 -10.58 3.33
CA ASP A 61 15.90 -11.14 4.25
C ASP A 61 16.76 -10.08 4.93
N GLU A 62 17.18 -9.07 4.19
CA GLU A 62 17.92 -7.91 4.70
C GLU A 62 17.07 -7.09 5.67
N VAL A 63 15.81 -6.81 5.30
CA VAL A 63 14.87 -6.10 6.16
C VAL A 63 14.61 -6.85 7.47
N ASP A 64 14.42 -8.16 7.39
CA ASP A 64 14.24 -9.02 8.57
C ASP A 64 15.43 -8.95 9.54
N LYS A 65 16.65 -8.93 8.99
CA LYS A 65 17.89 -8.78 9.79
C LYS A 65 17.98 -7.38 10.42
N GLN A 66 17.70 -6.32 9.66
CA GLN A 66 17.76 -4.93 10.14
C GLN A 66 16.79 -4.67 11.29
N LEU A 67 15.59 -5.23 11.22
CA LEU A 67 14.55 -5.05 12.23
C LEU A 67 14.68 -6.04 13.42
N GLY A 68 15.39 -7.15 13.24
CA GLY A 68 15.36 -8.26 14.18
C GLY A 68 14.07 -9.08 14.06
N GLY A 69 13.44 -9.01 12.90
CA GLY A 69 12.20 -9.69 12.52
C GLY A 69 11.13 -8.75 11.98
N ILE A 70 10.29 -9.25 11.07
CA ILE A 70 9.19 -8.51 10.46
C ILE A 70 7.89 -8.85 11.19
N ASP A 71 7.28 -7.86 11.86
CA ASP A 71 5.97 -8.00 12.51
C ASP A 71 4.86 -7.44 11.62
N ILE A 72 5.13 -6.33 10.92
CA ILE A 72 4.17 -5.61 10.09
C ILE A 72 4.76 -5.38 8.71
N LEU A 73 3.99 -5.71 7.66
CA LEU A 73 4.29 -5.33 6.28
C LEU A 73 3.19 -4.41 5.76
N VAL A 74 3.56 -3.20 5.32
CA VAL A 74 2.65 -2.30 4.62
C VAL A 74 3.09 -2.17 3.16
N ASN A 75 2.32 -2.78 2.26
CA ASN A 75 2.50 -2.66 0.82
C ASN A 75 1.71 -1.45 0.31
N ASN A 76 2.39 -0.31 0.22
CA ASN A 76 1.80 0.95 -0.23
C ASN A 76 2.32 1.39 -1.61
N ALA A 77 3.45 0.88 -2.07
CA ALA A 77 3.98 1.23 -3.39
C ALA A 77 3.01 0.87 -4.52
N GLY A 78 2.94 1.74 -5.51
CA GLY A 78 2.17 1.52 -6.71
C GLY A 78 2.39 2.62 -7.74
N ILE A 79 2.15 2.30 -9.00
CA ILE A 79 2.21 3.23 -10.13
C ILE A 79 0.92 3.16 -10.92
N THR A 80 0.64 4.24 -11.65
CA THR A 80 -0.39 4.28 -12.70
C THR A 80 0.27 4.59 -14.04
N LEU A 81 -0.25 4.02 -15.10
CA LEU A 81 0.06 4.35 -16.50
C LEU A 81 -1.27 4.35 -17.24
N ASP A 82 -1.91 5.51 -17.19
CA ASP A 82 -3.31 5.67 -17.60
C ASP A 82 -3.41 5.91 -19.10
N ASN A 83 -4.26 5.14 -19.78
CA ASN A 83 -4.62 5.35 -21.17
C ASN A 83 -5.92 4.60 -21.49
N LEU A 84 -6.66 5.05 -22.50
CA LEU A 84 -7.82 4.31 -23.00
C LEU A 84 -7.39 2.90 -23.42
N SER A 85 -8.23 1.90 -23.18
CA SER A 85 -7.88 0.48 -23.42
C SER A 85 -7.37 0.19 -24.82
N ILE A 86 -7.92 0.86 -25.84
CA ILE A 86 -7.49 0.74 -27.24
C ILE A 86 -6.09 1.34 -27.52
N ARG A 87 -5.58 2.17 -26.62
CA ARG A 87 -4.26 2.83 -26.72
C ARG A 87 -3.29 2.35 -25.65
N LEU A 88 -3.78 1.58 -24.67
CA LEU A 88 -2.94 1.02 -23.61
C LEU A 88 -2.01 -0.03 -24.20
N THR A 89 -0.70 0.19 -24.10
CA THR A 89 0.28 -0.76 -24.63
C THR A 89 0.41 -1.99 -23.73
N GLU A 90 0.81 -3.12 -24.31
CA GLU A 90 1.13 -4.33 -23.53
C GLU A 90 2.25 -4.07 -22.53
N GLN A 91 3.20 -3.21 -22.88
CA GLN A 91 4.30 -2.83 -22.00
C GLN A 91 3.81 -2.05 -20.77
N ASP A 92 2.89 -1.09 -20.95
CA ASP A 92 2.31 -0.33 -19.84
C ASP A 92 1.45 -1.23 -18.95
N TRP A 93 0.69 -2.14 -19.56
CA TRP A 93 -0.05 -3.17 -18.82
C TRP A 93 0.88 -3.99 -17.95
N LYS A 94 1.89 -4.63 -18.54
CA LYS A 94 2.87 -5.46 -17.82
C LYS A 94 3.54 -4.69 -16.69
N LYS A 95 4.01 -3.47 -16.97
CA LYS A 95 4.71 -2.66 -15.98
C LYS A 95 3.84 -2.35 -14.75
N VAL A 96 2.55 -2.03 -14.93
CA VAL A 96 1.64 -1.80 -13.80
C VAL A 96 1.36 -3.09 -13.05
N ILE A 97 1.12 -4.20 -13.73
CA ILE A 97 0.90 -5.51 -13.10
C ILE A 97 2.15 -5.94 -12.32
N ASP A 98 3.32 -5.82 -12.90
CA ASP A 98 4.58 -6.22 -12.27
C ASP A 98 4.88 -5.43 -11.00
N VAL A 99 4.73 -4.09 -11.05
CA VAL A 99 5.02 -3.23 -9.91
C VAL A 99 3.93 -3.30 -8.85
N ASN A 100 2.63 -3.31 -9.23
CA ASN A 100 1.56 -3.21 -8.25
C ASN A 100 1.14 -4.58 -7.71
N LEU A 101 0.95 -5.57 -8.58
CA LEU A 101 0.34 -6.85 -8.21
C LEU A 101 1.40 -7.91 -7.92
N THR A 102 2.27 -8.21 -8.89
CA THR A 102 3.26 -9.27 -8.76
C THR A 102 4.22 -9.00 -7.60
N SER A 103 4.75 -7.77 -7.51
CA SER A 103 5.66 -7.43 -6.43
C SER A 103 4.99 -7.48 -5.05
N THR A 104 3.74 -7.01 -4.93
CA THR A 104 2.98 -7.06 -3.68
C THR A 104 2.77 -8.49 -3.22
N PHE A 105 2.42 -9.40 -4.14
CA PHE A 105 2.32 -10.82 -3.82
C PHE A 105 3.66 -11.40 -3.35
N LEU A 106 4.77 -11.10 -4.03
CA LEU A 106 6.09 -11.58 -3.66
C LEU A 106 6.55 -11.03 -2.30
N MET A 107 6.32 -9.75 -2.02
CA MET A 107 6.57 -9.14 -0.71
C MET A 107 5.77 -9.86 0.38
N CYS A 108 4.47 -10.12 0.17
CA CYS A 108 3.64 -10.91 1.08
C CYS A 108 4.23 -12.31 1.29
N LYS A 109 4.52 -13.04 0.20
CA LYS A 109 5.07 -14.40 0.24
C LYS A 109 6.34 -14.50 1.11
N TYR A 110 7.28 -13.60 0.90
CA TYR A 110 8.56 -13.67 1.62
C TYR A 110 8.46 -13.14 3.06
N ALA A 111 7.64 -12.11 3.30
CA ALA A 111 7.36 -11.66 4.67
C ALA A 111 6.64 -12.76 5.49
N ILE A 112 5.66 -13.44 4.91
CA ILE A 112 4.96 -14.57 5.56
C ILE A 112 5.95 -15.67 5.97
N LYS A 113 6.95 -16.00 5.13
CA LYS A 113 8.02 -16.96 5.52
C LYS A 113 8.72 -16.56 6.81
N LYS A 114 8.91 -15.26 7.07
CA LYS A 114 9.51 -14.74 8.32
C LYS A 114 8.52 -14.77 9.47
N MET A 115 7.30 -14.29 9.24
CA MET A 115 6.22 -14.22 10.22
C MET A 115 5.81 -15.62 10.75
N LEU A 116 5.86 -16.65 9.90
CA LEU A 116 5.58 -18.04 10.30
C LEU A 116 6.48 -18.55 11.44
N LYS A 117 7.73 -18.12 11.51
CA LYS A 117 8.67 -18.50 12.57
C LYS A 117 8.23 -17.98 13.94
N LYS A 118 7.64 -16.78 13.96
CA LYS A 118 7.13 -16.12 15.18
C LYS A 118 5.68 -16.49 15.49
N LYS A 119 4.94 -17.03 14.52
CA LYS A 119 3.46 -17.21 14.57
C LYS A 119 2.76 -15.90 14.90
N TYR A 120 3.18 -14.82 14.25
CA TYR A 120 2.62 -13.50 14.37
C TYR A 120 2.94 -12.68 13.12
N GLY A 121 1.99 -11.90 12.64
CA GLY A 121 2.21 -10.96 11.56
C GLY A 121 0.96 -10.18 11.16
N LYS A 122 1.17 -8.96 10.68
CA LYS A 122 0.15 -8.09 10.13
C LYS A 122 0.58 -7.63 8.74
N ILE A 123 -0.21 -7.93 7.74
CA ILE A 123 0.03 -7.48 6.36
C ILE A 123 -1.12 -6.58 5.95
N ILE A 124 -0.80 -5.35 5.57
CA ILE A 124 -1.76 -4.37 5.11
C ILE A 124 -1.39 -3.97 3.68
N ASN A 125 -2.27 -4.29 2.73
CA ASN A 125 -2.09 -3.96 1.32
C ASN A 125 -2.92 -2.73 0.96
N ILE A 126 -2.27 -1.67 0.46
CA ILE A 126 -2.98 -0.48 -0.01
C ILE A 126 -3.50 -0.74 -1.43
N THR A 127 -4.81 -0.81 -1.52
CA THR A 127 -5.53 -0.99 -2.78
C THR A 127 -6.01 0.36 -3.33
N SER A 128 -7.19 0.42 -3.87
CA SER A 128 -7.86 1.66 -4.30
C SER A 128 -9.33 1.37 -4.57
N ILE A 129 -10.16 2.38 -4.40
CA ILE A 129 -11.57 2.32 -4.80
C ILE A 129 -11.74 1.84 -6.25
N VAL A 130 -10.84 2.23 -7.15
CA VAL A 130 -10.93 1.85 -8.57
C VAL A 130 -10.73 0.37 -8.82
N GLY A 131 -10.17 -0.37 -7.88
CA GLY A 131 -10.15 -1.84 -7.91
C GLY A 131 -11.54 -2.46 -7.75
N HIS A 132 -12.52 -1.71 -7.24
CA HIS A 132 -13.91 -2.12 -7.07
C HIS A 132 -14.83 -1.53 -8.12
N THR A 133 -14.64 -0.25 -8.46
CA THR A 133 -15.54 0.51 -9.36
C THR A 133 -15.09 0.53 -10.81
N GLY A 134 -13.80 0.26 -11.08
CA GLY A 134 -13.16 0.65 -12.32
C GLY A 134 -12.99 2.17 -12.42
N ASN A 135 -12.21 2.62 -13.40
CA ASN A 135 -12.11 4.03 -13.78
C ASN A 135 -11.65 4.15 -15.23
N LEU A 136 -12.12 5.19 -15.90
CA LEU A 136 -11.76 5.47 -17.29
C LEU A 136 -10.24 5.60 -17.45
N GLY A 137 -9.68 4.88 -18.41
CA GLY A 137 -8.23 4.91 -18.70
C GLY A 137 -7.35 4.10 -17.73
N GLN A 138 -7.92 3.40 -16.74
CA GLN A 138 -7.17 2.71 -15.70
C GLN A 138 -7.40 1.19 -15.67
N ALA A 139 -7.59 0.56 -16.82
CA ALA A 139 -7.85 -0.88 -16.88
C ALA A 139 -6.74 -1.72 -16.22
N ASN A 140 -5.47 -1.38 -16.45
CA ASN A 140 -4.31 -2.04 -15.84
C ASN A 140 -4.24 -1.79 -14.33
N TYR A 141 -4.43 -0.55 -13.88
CA TYR A 141 -4.39 -0.18 -12.47
C TYR A 141 -5.55 -0.81 -11.70
N SER A 142 -6.77 -0.72 -12.22
CA SER A 142 -7.96 -1.36 -11.64
C SER A 142 -7.78 -2.87 -11.50
N ALA A 143 -7.31 -3.54 -12.56
CA ALA A 143 -7.01 -4.97 -12.53
C ALA A 143 -5.96 -5.30 -11.45
N SER A 144 -4.88 -4.51 -11.33
CA SER A 144 -3.87 -4.72 -10.32
C SER A 144 -4.41 -4.59 -8.90
N LYS A 145 -5.25 -3.58 -8.64
CA LYS A 145 -5.81 -3.31 -7.30
C LYS A 145 -6.89 -4.33 -6.92
N ALA A 146 -7.72 -4.75 -7.87
CA ALA A 146 -8.67 -5.84 -7.68
C ALA A 146 -7.96 -7.18 -7.41
N GLY A 147 -6.87 -7.47 -8.13
CA GLY A 147 -6.06 -8.67 -7.92
C GLY A 147 -5.43 -8.71 -6.53
N ILE A 148 -4.99 -7.56 -5.99
CA ILE A 148 -4.47 -7.48 -4.62
C ILE A 148 -5.56 -7.88 -3.61
N VAL A 149 -6.79 -7.39 -3.75
CA VAL A 149 -7.91 -7.77 -2.87
C VAL A 149 -8.16 -9.28 -2.94
N ALA A 150 -8.19 -9.84 -4.15
CA ALA A 150 -8.49 -11.26 -4.35
C ALA A 150 -7.42 -12.17 -3.72
N PHE A 151 -6.13 -11.94 -4.01
CA PHE A 151 -5.09 -12.79 -3.42
C PHE A 151 -4.95 -12.58 -1.90
N SER A 152 -5.21 -11.37 -1.40
CA SER A 152 -5.17 -11.09 0.04
C SER A 152 -6.16 -11.95 0.82
N LYS A 153 -7.37 -12.15 0.30
CA LYS A 153 -8.37 -13.07 0.88
C LYS A 153 -7.86 -14.52 0.91
N SER A 154 -7.23 -14.98 -0.17
CA SER A 154 -6.65 -16.32 -0.22
C SER A 154 -5.56 -16.52 0.84
N LEU A 155 -4.60 -15.58 0.91
CA LEU A 155 -3.54 -15.63 1.92
C LEU A 155 -4.10 -15.52 3.35
N ALA A 156 -5.13 -14.71 3.57
CA ALA A 156 -5.79 -14.59 4.87
C ALA A 156 -6.35 -15.95 5.33
N ILE A 157 -7.00 -16.71 4.44
CA ILE A 157 -7.51 -18.05 4.73
C ILE A 157 -6.35 -19.02 5.05
N GLU A 158 -5.29 -19.00 4.23
CA GLU A 158 -4.15 -19.92 4.37
C GLU A 158 -3.42 -19.75 5.71
N TYR A 159 -3.29 -18.50 6.17
CA TYR A 159 -2.41 -18.18 7.31
C TYR A 159 -3.14 -17.75 8.60
N ALA A 160 -4.48 -17.72 8.64
CA ALA A 160 -5.26 -17.37 9.82
C ALA A 160 -4.87 -18.17 11.07
N LYS A 161 -4.75 -19.50 10.94
CA LYS A 161 -4.33 -20.39 12.04
C LYS A 161 -2.89 -20.14 12.55
N LYS A 162 -2.11 -19.35 11.82
CA LYS A 162 -0.74 -18.96 12.18
C LYS A 162 -0.67 -17.58 12.84
N LYS A 163 -1.83 -16.97 13.15
CA LYS A 163 -1.96 -15.61 13.69
C LYS A 163 -1.30 -14.55 12.79
N ILE A 164 -1.41 -14.73 11.47
CA ILE A 164 -1.01 -13.76 10.48
C ILE A 164 -2.28 -13.20 9.87
N ASN A 165 -2.55 -11.90 10.13
CA ASN A 165 -3.69 -11.20 9.57
C ASN A 165 -3.26 -10.48 8.29
N ILE A 166 -4.08 -10.61 7.25
CA ILE A 166 -3.83 -9.99 5.95
C ILE A 166 -5.09 -9.24 5.54
N ASN A 167 -4.98 -7.91 5.48
CA ASN A 167 -6.10 -7.03 5.18
C ASN A 167 -5.72 -6.01 4.11
N CYS A 168 -6.72 -5.39 3.52
CA CYS A 168 -6.57 -4.32 2.55
C CYS A 168 -7.14 -3.01 3.11
N VAL A 169 -6.54 -1.90 2.71
CA VAL A 169 -7.12 -0.57 2.84
C VAL A 169 -7.35 -0.05 1.42
N SER A 170 -8.57 0.42 1.15
CA SER A 170 -9.01 0.91 -0.16
C SER A 170 -9.29 2.41 -0.08
N PRO A 171 -8.29 3.27 -0.33
CA PRO A 171 -8.49 4.71 -0.37
C PRO A 171 -9.38 5.13 -1.55
N GLY A 172 -10.15 6.20 -1.33
CA GLY A 172 -10.78 6.98 -2.38
C GLY A 172 -9.83 8.03 -2.94
N PHE A 173 -10.36 9.23 -3.25
CA PHE A 173 -9.54 10.37 -3.63
C PHE A 173 -8.92 11.01 -2.40
N ILE A 174 -7.59 10.91 -2.30
CA ILE A 174 -6.79 11.40 -1.18
C ILE A 174 -6.02 12.64 -1.62
N GLN A 175 -6.05 13.68 -0.79
CA GLN A 175 -5.26 14.88 -0.99
C GLN A 175 -3.77 14.55 -0.87
N THR A 176 -3.01 14.84 -1.92
CA THR A 176 -1.57 14.66 -2.03
C THR A 176 -0.98 15.76 -2.90
N GLU A 177 0.34 15.93 -2.92
CA GLU A 177 1.02 16.87 -3.84
C GLU A 177 0.59 16.72 -5.32
N MET A 178 0.14 15.53 -5.72
CA MET A 178 -0.38 15.27 -7.07
C MET A 178 -1.79 15.84 -7.25
N THR A 179 -2.65 15.69 -6.26
CA THR A 179 -4.02 16.19 -6.33
C THR A 179 -4.11 17.70 -6.12
N ASP A 180 -3.12 18.30 -5.46
CA ASP A 180 -3.04 19.77 -5.29
C ASP A 180 -2.72 20.50 -6.60
N LYS A 181 -2.20 19.80 -7.61
CA LYS A 181 -1.93 20.33 -8.96
C LYS A 181 -3.10 20.21 -9.93
N ILE A 182 -4.20 19.63 -9.49
CA ILE A 182 -5.42 19.46 -10.30
C ILE A 182 -6.14 20.80 -10.41
N ASP A 183 -6.62 21.12 -11.62
CA ASP A 183 -7.45 22.29 -11.87
C ASP A 183 -8.64 22.34 -10.91
N GLU A 184 -8.98 23.55 -10.47
CA GLU A 184 -10.03 23.77 -9.46
C GLU A 184 -11.42 23.32 -9.93
N GLU A 185 -11.74 23.46 -11.22
CA GLU A 185 -13.00 22.96 -11.77
C GLU A 185 -13.06 21.43 -11.75
N PHE A 186 -11.97 20.77 -12.15
CA PHE A 186 -11.90 19.31 -12.08
C PHE A 186 -11.93 18.81 -10.63
N ARG A 187 -11.30 19.55 -9.71
CA ARG A 187 -11.37 19.26 -8.26
C ARG A 187 -12.80 19.32 -7.73
N LYS A 188 -13.58 20.32 -8.12
CA LYS A 188 -15.01 20.43 -7.76
C LYS A 188 -15.81 19.23 -8.27
N VAL A 189 -15.55 18.80 -9.51
CA VAL A 189 -16.20 17.61 -10.10
C VAL A 189 -15.82 16.33 -9.33
N LEU A 190 -14.57 16.19 -8.92
CA LEU A 190 -14.16 15.05 -8.09
C LEU A 190 -14.86 15.06 -6.73
N ILE A 191 -14.86 16.21 -6.04
CA ILE A 191 -15.49 16.37 -4.74
C ILE A 191 -17.01 16.10 -4.80
N SER A 192 -17.68 16.53 -5.87
CA SER A 192 -19.12 16.28 -6.04
C SER A 192 -19.49 14.80 -6.13
N LYS A 193 -18.51 13.92 -6.43
CA LYS A 193 -18.70 12.46 -6.45
C LYS A 193 -18.47 11.81 -5.10
N ILE A 194 -18.00 12.57 -4.10
CA ILE A 194 -17.72 12.06 -2.77
C ILE A 194 -18.86 12.41 -1.83
N PRO A 195 -19.61 11.44 -1.30
CA PRO A 195 -20.74 11.72 -0.40
C PRO A 195 -20.39 12.58 0.81
N SER A 196 -19.18 12.42 1.37
CA SER A 196 -18.71 13.26 2.50
C SER A 196 -18.39 14.72 2.09
N GLY A 197 -18.37 15.04 0.79
CA GLY A 197 -18.16 16.40 0.28
C GLY A 197 -16.73 16.93 0.33
N ASN A 198 -15.74 16.08 0.64
CA ASN A 198 -14.33 16.47 0.71
C ASN A 198 -13.40 15.32 0.31
N LEU A 199 -12.19 15.67 -0.11
CA LEU A 199 -11.12 14.70 -0.30
C LEU A 199 -10.70 14.11 1.05
N GLY A 200 -10.33 12.83 1.08
CA GLY A 200 -9.67 12.25 2.24
C GLY A 200 -8.22 12.75 2.36
N THR A 201 -7.63 12.58 3.53
CA THR A 201 -6.22 12.90 3.81
C THR A 201 -5.36 11.64 3.87
N ALA A 202 -4.05 11.80 3.68
CA ALA A 202 -3.11 10.70 3.92
C ALA A 202 -3.16 10.21 5.38
N GLU A 203 -3.56 11.10 6.32
CA GLU A 203 -3.74 10.75 7.72
C GLU A 203 -4.94 9.82 7.95
N ASP A 204 -6.06 10.02 7.25
CA ASP A 204 -7.22 9.10 7.33
C ASP A 204 -6.81 7.69 6.93
N VAL A 205 -6.03 7.56 5.86
CA VAL A 205 -5.50 6.26 5.41
C VAL A 205 -4.54 5.68 6.44
N SER A 206 -3.58 6.49 6.95
CA SER A 206 -2.57 6.00 7.90
C SER A 206 -3.17 5.60 9.24
N ASN A 207 -4.24 6.25 9.69
CA ASN A 207 -4.99 5.88 10.90
C ASN A 207 -5.64 4.50 10.74
N CYS A 208 -6.28 4.25 9.60
CA CYS A 208 -6.86 2.94 9.29
C CYS A 208 -5.79 1.84 9.23
N VAL A 209 -4.66 2.11 8.59
CA VAL A 209 -3.53 1.17 8.51
C VAL A 209 -2.97 0.88 9.91
N ALA A 210 -2.78 1.89 10.75
CA ALA A 210 -2.29 1.72 12.11
C ALA A 210 -3.26 0.90 12.97
N PHE A 211 -4.58 1.11 12.83
CA PHE A 211 -5.59 0.28 13.47
C PHE A 211 -5.48 -1.18 13.04
N LEU A 212 -5.41 -1.46 11.74
CA LEU A 212 -5.29 -2.84 11.24
C LEU A 212 -3.96 -3.51 11.63
N ALA A 213 -2.91 -2.73 11.85
CA ALA A 213 -1.60 -3.22 12.31
C ALA A 213 -1.56 -3.48 13.82
N SER A 214 -2.54 -3.00 14.58
CA SER A 214 -2.59 -3.13 16.04
C SER A 214 -3.28 -4.41 16.50
N ASP A 215 -3.20 -4.68 17.81
CA ASP A 215 -3.90 -5.80 18.45
C ASP A 215 -5.42 -5.61 18.49
N MET A 216 -5.91 -4.38 18.35
CA MET A 216 -7.35 -4.09 18.26
C MET A 216 -8.00 -4.76 17.03
N ALA A 217 -7.21 -5.06 15.99
CA ALA A 217 -7.67 -5.70 14.76
C ALA A 217 -7.35 -7.20 14.70
N ASN A 218 -7.07 -7.88 15.82
CA ASN A 218 -6.65 -9.28 15.82
C ASN A 218 -7.68 -10.24 15.23
N TYR A 219 -8.98 -9.89 15.25
CA TYR A 219 -10.04 -10.72 14.69
C TYR A 219 -10.52 -10.26 13.29
N ILE A 220 -9.84 -9.23 12.74
CA ILE A 220 -10.09 -8.76 11.35
C ILE A 220 -9.07 -9.43 10.44
N ASN A 221 -9.56 -10.23 9.47
CA ASN A 221 -8.71 -10.96 8.55
C ASN A 221 -9.40 -11.18 7.19
N GLY A 222 -8.71 -10.88 6.10
CA GLY A 222 -9.25 -10.98 4.74
C GLY A 222 -10.18 -9.81 4.36
N GLU A 223 -10.23 -8.75 5.17
CA GLU A 223 -11.15 -7.63 4.99
C GLU A 223 -10.51 -6.51 4.14
N THR A 224 -11.37 -5.76 3.46
CA THR A 224 -10.99 -4.54 2.75
C THR A 224 -11.71 -3.36 3.37
N ILE A 225 -11.00 -2.53 4.14
CA ILE A 225 -11.58 -1.33 4.73
C ILE A 225 -11.51 -0.17 3.73
N HIS A 226 -12.67 0.39 3.43
CA HIS A 226 -12.82 1.50 2.50
C HIS A 226 -12.63 2.83 3.23
N VAL A 227 -11.63 3.63 2.80
CA VAL A 227 -11.34 4.98 3.32
C VAL A 227 -11.58 5.96 2.16
N ASN A 228 -12.85 6.23 1.85
CA ASN A 228 -13.23 6.87 0.59
C ASN A 228 -14.38 7.89 0.68
N GLY A 229 -14.76 8.31 1.89
CA GLY A 229 -15.84 9.28 2.09
C GLY A 229 -17.22 8.85 1.57
N GLY A 230 -17.44 7.51 1.46
CA GLY A 230 -18.71 6.94 0.99
C GLY A 230 -18.81 6.76 -0.53
N MET A 231 -17.73 6.98 -1.29
CA MET A 231 -17.75 6.81 -2.76
C MET A 231 -18.03 5.35 -3.18
N TYR A 232 -17.73 4.41 -2.35
CA TYR A 232 -18.03 3.00 -2.52
C TYR A 232 -18.37 2.39 -1.16
N MET A 233 -19.47 1.65 -1.13
CA MET A 233 -19.98 0.91 0.02
C MET A 233 -20.22 -0.53 -0.44
N GLY A 234 -19.43 -1.47 0.04
CA GLY A 234 -19.47 -2.87 -0.34
C GLY A 234 -19.27 -3.80 0.82
#